data_7c9ba6d8fb6edcabb619dbf8f6d0d788
#
_entry.id   7c9ba6d8fb6edcabb619dbf8f6d0d788
#
_cell.length_a   1.000
_cell.length_b   1.000
_cell.length_c   1.000
_cell.angle_alpha   90.00
_cell.angle_beta   90.00
_cell.angle_gamma   90.00
#
_symmetry.space_group_name_H-M   'P 1'
#
loop_
_entity.id
_entity.type
_entity.pdbx_description
1 polymer ?
#
loop_
_entity_poly.entity_id
_entity_poly.type
_entity_poly.pdbx_seq_one_letter_code
_entity_poly.pdbx_strand_id
1 'polypeptide(L)'
;MKPVTEYIADGKIFHGEIPHVMGTRLEMLVVGMEEENVMALWERLHDLVFRLDRMLNRFDPESEVSVINLSDNPDQMPKSAALEEVVSLAERYNERTSGLFDVTDGNGKYDFGGFGKGYFLKKCEAEMRSSGVECAFVDFGNSSILCIGHHPYGDAWPIGIVDPYTRMTVKDILLADASVSTSGNTPTYNGHIRNPLTGEVSRGRHLVTVVADDPLDVEVLSTVLMIAPEDIRQSLMSEFPEARIEIMKCINQ
;
A
#
# COMPACT_ATOMS: atom_id res chain seq x y z
N MET A 1 -0.75 9.08 18.96
CA MET A 1 0.62 8.92 19.51
C MET A 1 1.56 9.77 18.65
N LYS A 2 2.67 10.25 19.24
CA LYS A 2 3.64 11.04 18.46
C LYS A 2 4.54 10.10 17.65
N PRO A 3 5.03 10.55 16.47
CA PRO A 3 6.08 9.84 15.75
C PRO A 3 7.31 9.63 16.64
N VAL A 4 7.99 8.51 16.42
CA VAL A 4 9.22 8.15 17.12
C VAL A 4 10.33 8.05 16.09
N THR A 5 11.50 8.61 16.39
CA THR A 5 12.68 8.48 15.55
C THR A 5 13.89 8.12 16.39
N GLU A 6 14.75 7.28 15.84
CA GLU A 6 16.03 6.89 16.42
C GLU A 6 17.10 6.90 15.31
N TYR A 7 18.30 7.38 15.64
CA TYR A 7 19.45 7.30 14.76
C TYR A 7 20.64 6.67 15.47
N ILE A 8 21.18 5.63 14.89
CA ILE A 8 22.35 4.91 15.38
C ILE A 8 23.53 5.31 14.49
N ALA A 9 24.44 6.12 15.03
CA ALA A 9 25.58 6.67 14.29
C ALA A 9 26.54 5.56 13.80
N ASP A 10 26.71 4.50 14.59
CA ASP A 10 27.43 3.30 14.14
C ASP A 10 26.57 2.54 13.13
N GLY A 11 27.00 2.50 11.87
CA GLY A 11 26.26 1.95 10.73
C GLY A 11 25.29 2.92 10.06
N LYS A 12 25.14 4.18 10.54
CA LYS A 12 24.23 5.20 10.01
C LYS A 12 22.82 4.64 9.80
N ILE A 13 22.23 4.07 10.84
CA ILE A 13 20.94 3.43 10.78
C ILE A 13 19.90 4.40 11.34
N PHE A 14 18.94 4.78 10.54
CA PHE A 14 17.76 5.54 10.93
C PHE A 14 16.56 4.62 11.05
N HIS A 15 15.80 4.74 12.14
CA HIS A 15 14.50 4.13 12.34
C HIS A 15 13.47 5.22 12.63
N GLY A 16 12.36 5.22 11.89
CA GLY A 16 11.24 6.13 12.08
C GLY A 16 9.93 5.35 12.14
N GLU A 17 9.06 5.71 13.09
CA GLU A 17 7.74 5.10 13.24
C GLU A 17 6.65 6.17 13.39
N ILE A 18 5.55 6.00 12.66
CA ILE A 18 4.29 6.71 12.87
C ILE A 18 3.28 5.66 13.33
N PRO A 19 2.90 5.65 14.62
CA PRO A 19 2.04 4.59 15.17
C PRO A 19 0.63 4.56 14.60
N HIS A 20 0.14 5.68 14.05
CA HIS A 20 -1.19 5.77 13.47
C HIS A 20 -1.27 6.81 12.36
N VAL A 21 -1.46 6.36 11.12
CA VAL A 21 -1.72 7.16 9.92
C VAL A 21 -2.43 6.28 8.90
N MET A 22 -3.39 6.81 8.15
CA MET A 22 -4.20 6.07 7.17
C MET A 22 -4.79 4.75 7.73
N GLY A 23 -5.23 4.80 9.01
CA GLY A 23 -5.85 3.66 9.69
C GLY A 23 -4.89 2.57 10.18
N THR A 24 -3.56 2.75 10.05
CA THR A 24 -2.55 1.76 10.44
C THR A 24 -1.25 2.42 10.91
N ARG A 25 -0.15 1.68 11.03
CA ARG A 25 1.19 2.19 11.33
C ARG A 25 2.04 2.31 10.07
N LEU A 26 3.03 3.20 10.10
CA LEU A 26 4.11 3.30 9.13
C LEU A 26 5.44 3.17 9.86
N GLU A 27 6.31 2.30 9.38
CA GLU A 27 7.66 2.09 9.89
C GLU A 27 8.67 2.22 8.75
N MET A 28 9.79 2.89 9.01
CA MET A 28 10.84 3.14 8.04
C MET A 28 12.20 2.89 8.63
N LEU A 29 13.02 2.12 7.92
CA LEU A 29 14.43 1.92 8.19
C LEU A 29 15.23 2.44 6.99
N VAL A 30 16.24 3.28 7.24
CA VAL A 30 17.20 3.75 6.22
C VAL A 30 18.61 3.52 6.73
N VAL A 31 19.46 2.99 5.87
CA VAL A 31 20.85 2.66 6.23
C VAL A 31 21.83 3.38 5.31
N GLY A 32 22.93 3.86 5.88
CA GLY A 32 24.04 4.47 5.14
C GLY A 32 23.93 5.99 4.92
N MET A 33 22.85 6.64 5.35
CA MET A 33 22.65 8.07 5.21
C MET A 33 23.09 8.84 6.47
N GLU A 34 23.66 10.04 6.30
CA GLU A 34 23.99 10.93 7.42
C GLU A 34 22.71 11.40 8.15
N GLU A 35 22.81 11.60 9.47
CA GLU A 35 21.68 11.94 10.34
C GLU A 35 20.88 13.15 9.84
N GLU A 36 21.57 14.26 9.53
CA GLU A 36 20.90 15.48 9.06
C GLU A 36 20.09 15.23 7.78
N ASN A 37 20.64 14.47 6.83
CA ASN A 37 19.99 14.19 5.55
C ASN A 37 18.77 13.27 5.71
N VAL A 38 18.89 12.21 6.53
CA VAL A 38 17.79 11.27 6.75
C VAL A 38 16.70 11.89 7.59
N MET A 39 17.01 12.76 8.56
CA MET A 39 16.00 13.50 9.31
C MET A 39 15.21 14.46 8.41
N ALA A 40 15.90 15.20 7.53
CA ALA A 40 15.24 16.06 6.54
C ALA A 40 14.35 15.27 5.57
N LEU A 41 14.78 14.08 5.14
CA LEU A 41 13.97 13.15 4.33
C LEU A 41 12.74 12.69 5.11
N TRP A 42 12.93 12.26 6.36
CA TRP A 42 11.82 11.83 7.23
C TRP A 42 10.76 12.91 7.40
N GLU A 43 11.14 14.16 7.62
CA GLU A 43 10.20 15.28 7.74
C GLU A 43 9.36 15.45 6.47
N ARG A 44 9.98 15.36 5.28
CA ARG A 44 9.25 15.44 4.01
C ARG A 44 8.27 14.27 3.81
N LEU A 45 8.68 13.05 4.15
CA LEU A 45 7.83 11.85 4.05
C LEU A 45 6.71 11.86 5.08
N HIS A 46 7.01 12.32 6.30
CA HIS A 46 6.02 12.56 7.35
C HIS A 46 4.94 13.53 6.87
N ASP A 47 5.34 14.70 6.35
CA ASP A 47 4.41 15.67 5.82
C ASP A 47 3.60 15.12 4.62
N LEU A 48 4.23 14.33 3.77
CA LEU A 48 3.57 13.70 2.63
C LEU A 48 2.47 12.74 3.11
N VAL A 49 2.77 11.82 4.02
CA VAL A 49 1.78 10.82 4.47
C VAL A 49 0.60 11.47 5.17
N PHE A 50 0.82 12.50 5.99
CA PHE A 50 -0.27 13.22 6.65
C PHE A 50 -1.09 14.09 5.68
N ARG A 51 -0.48 14.66 4.63
CA ARG A 51 -1.25 15.32 3.56
C ARG A 51 -2.15 14.34 2.84
N LEU A 52 -1.65 13.14 2.51
CA LEU A 52 -2.44 12.10 1.86
C LEU A 52 -3.55 11.58 2.77
N ASP A 53 -3.28 11.38 4.06
CA ASP A 53 -4.31 10.97 5.02
C ASP A 53 -5.45 11.99 5.09
N ARG A 54 -5.14 13.27 5.26
CA ARG A 54 -6.16 14.34 5.25
C ARG A 54 -6.92 14.48 3.91
N MET A 55 -6.33 14.08 2.82
CA MET A 55 -6.97 14.13 1.51
C MET A 55 -7.88 12.91 1.27
N LEU A 56 -7.38 11.69 1.56
CA LEU A 56 -7.98 10.43 1.11
C LEU A 56 -8.81 9.69 2.19
N ASN A 57 -8.76 10.12 3.45
CA ASN A 57 -9.36 9.41 4.57
C ASN A 57 -10.88 9.61 4.62
N ARG A 58 -11.63 8.67 4.06
CA ARG A 58 -13.10 8.69 4.07
C ARG A 58 -13.76 8.63 5.45
N PHE A 59 -13.00 8.31 6.50
CA PHE A 59 -13.46 8.24 7.89
C PHE A 59 -13.24 9.54 8.65
N ASP A 60 -12.43 10.46 8.13
CA ASP A 60 -12.27 11.81 8.67
C ASP A 60 -13.27 12.75 7.97
N PRO A 61 -14.26 13.31 8.70
CA PRO A 61 -15.28 14.17 8.10
C PRO A 61 -14.71 15.48 7.51
N GLU A 62 -13.49 15.87 7.90
CA GLU A 62 -12.81 17.08 7.41
C GLU A 62 -11.92 16.78 6.19
N SER A 63 -11.73 15.51 5.80
CA SER A 63 -10.95 15.16 4.63
C SER A 63 -11.63 15.62 3.35
N GLU A 64 -10.82 15.90 2.32
CA GLU A 64 -11.34 16.33 1.01
C GLU A 64 -12.30 15.29 0.42
N VAL A 65 -11.94 14.00 0.49
CA VAL A 65 -12.77 12.89 0.01
C VAL A 65 -14.09 12.80 0.78
N SER A 66 -14.08 12.96 2.11
CA SER A 66 -15.31 12.92 2.91
C SER A 66 -16.24 14.09 2.59
N VAL A 67 -15.69 15.28 2.42
CA VAL A 67 -16.48 16.47 2.01
C VAL A 67 -17.17 16.24 0.67
N ILE A 68 -16.46 15.67 -0.30
CA ILE A 68 -17.03 15.30 -1.61
C ILE A 68 -18.10 14.22 -1.44
N ASN A 69 -17.82 13.16 -0.70
CA ASN A 69 -18.73 12.03 -0.47
C ASN A 69 -20.02 12.41 0.27
N LEU A 70 -20.00 13.48 1.05
CA LEU A 70 -21.18 13.99 1.77
C LEU A 70 -22.00 14.97 0.95
N SER A 71 -21.52 15.43 -0.20
CA SER A 71 -22.25 16.33 -1.10
C SER A 71 -23.42 15.62 -1.77
N ASP A 72 -24.49 16.34 -2.01
CA ASP A 72 -25.63 15.87 -2.82
C ASP A 72 -25.25 15.69 -4.31
N ASN A 73 -24.15 16.32 -4.76
CA ASN A 73 -23.64 16.25 -6.12
C ASN A 73 -22.12 16.04 -6.12
N PRO A 74 -21.61 14.86 -5.75
CA PRO A 74 -20.17 14.57 -5.62
C PRO A 74 -19.38 14.87 -6.91
N ASP A 75 -19.95 14.54 -8.08
CA ASP A 75 -19.29 14.75 -9.38
C ASP A 75 -19.07 16.22 -9.74
N GLN A 76 -19.85 17.14 -9.15
CA GLN A 76 -19.74 18.58 -9.39
C GLN A 76 -18.85 19.29 -8.36
N MET A 77 -18.41 18.57 -7.32
CA MET A 77 -17.53 19.14 -6.31
C MET A 77 -16.12 19.38 -6.90
N PRO A 78 -15.55 20.55 -6.66
CA PRO A 78 -14.18 20.82 -7.07
C PRO A 78 -13.24 19.90 -6.30
N LYS A 79 -12.24 19.38 -7.01
CA LYS A 79 -11.15 18.57 -6.44
C LYS A 79 -9.87 19.39 -6.45
N SER A 80 -9.02 19.22 -5.45
CA SER A 80 -7.67 19.77 -5.51
C SER A 80 -6.88 19.10 -6.65
N ALA A 81 -5.88 19.78 -7.19
CA ALA A 81 -5.02 19.21 -8.23
C ALA A 81 -4.34 17.90 -7.77
N ALA A 82 -4.06 17.76 -6.47
CA ALA A 82 -3.51 16.55 -5.90
C ALA A 82 -4.53 15.39 -5.92
N LEU A 83 -5.80 15.65 -5.59
CA LEU A 83 -6.84 14.62 -5.66
C LEU A 83 -7.17 14.27 -7.11
N GLU A 84 -7.18 15.23 -8.04
CA GLU A 84 -7.36 14.96 -9.47
C GLU A 84 -6.27 14.04 -10.02
N GLU A 85 -5.00 14.24 -9.62
CA GLU A 85 -3.90 13.33 -9.98
C GLU A 85 -4.16 11.90 -9.50
N VAL A 86 -4.58 11.75 -8.23
CA VAL A 86 -4.87 10.44 -7.63
C VAL A 86 -6.05 9.76 -8.32
N VAL A 87 -7.14 10.48 -8.57
CA VAL A 87 -8.32 9.96 -9.28
C VAL A 87 -7.96 9.52 -10.68
N SER A 88 -7.25 10.37 -11.46
CA SER A 88 -6.82 10.02 -12.82
C SER A 88 -5.88 8.82 -12.85
N LEU A 89 -5.06 8.64 -11.82
CA LEU A 89 -4.22 7.46 -11.71
C LEU A 89 -5.05 6.22 -11.37
N ALA A 90 -6.04 6.32 -10.50
CA ALA A 90 -6.95 5.23 -10.16
C ALA A 90 -7.81 4.80 -11.37
N GLU A 91 -8.27 5.74 -12.19
CA GLU A 91 -8.98 5.46 -13.44
C GLU A 91 -8.13 4.64 -14.41
N ARG A 92 -6.83 4.92 -14.54
CA ARG A 92 -5.92 4.09 -15.35
C ARG A 92 -5.82 2.65 -14.81
N TYR A 93 -5.82 2.46 -13.49
CA TYR A 93 -5.87 1.11 -12.91
C TYR A 93 -7.22 0.43 -13.13
N ASN A 94 -8.32 1.17 -13.09
CA ASN A 94 -9.63 0.65 -13.46
C ASN A 94 -9.60 0.08 -14.89
N GLU A 95 -9.07 0.82 -15.85
CA GLU A 95 -8.92 0.36 -17.25
C GLU A 95 -8.01 -0.86 -17.36
N ARG A 96 -6.79 -0.83 -16.76
CA ARG A 96 -5.82 -1.93 -16.79
C ARG A 96 -6.34 -3.21 -16.13
N THR A 97 -7.26 -3.09 -15.19
CA THR A 97 -7.86 -4.23 -14.48
C THR A 97 -9.26 -4.60 -14.99
N SER A 98 -9.66 -4.08 -16.16
CA SER A 98 -10.95 -4.35 -16.78
C SER A 98 -12.14 -4.05 -15.83
N GLY A 99 -12.02 -2.97 -15.06
CA GLY A 99 -13.03 -2.52 -14.11
C GLY A 99 -13.05 -3.25 -12.77
N LEU A 100 -12.12 -4.19 -12.53
CA LEU A 100 -12.05 -4.90 -11.24
C LEU A 100 -11.43 -4.09 -10.10
N PHE A 101 -10.70 -3.03 -10.43
CA PHE A 101 -10.26 -2.03 -9.47
C PHE A 101 -11.10 -0.77 -9.64
N ASP A 102 -11.75 -0.34 -8.59
CA ASP A 102 -12.52 0.90 -8.56
C ASP A 102 -12.36 1.55 -7.17
N VAL A 103 -12.02 2.83 -7.16
CA VAL A 103 -11.92 3.64 -5.94
C VAL A 103 -13.25 4.23 -5.52
N THR A 104 -14.37 3.73 -6.06
CA THR A 104 -15.71 4.07 -5.61
C THR A 104 -16.38 2.90 -4.89
N ASP A 105 -17.29 3.19 -3.97
CA ASP A 105 -17.98 2.18 -3.15
C ASP A 105 -19.21 1.54 -3.86
N GLY A 106 -19.38 1.78 -5.15
CA GLY A 106 -20.54 1.36 -5.94
C GLY A 106 -21.77 2.27 -5.81
N ASN A 107 -21.71 3.30 -4.94
CA ASN A 107 -22.68 4.40 -4.86
C ASN A 107 -22.09 5.73 -5.37
N GLY A 108 -20.94 5.67 -6.01
CA GLY A 108 -20.20 6.83 -6.53
C GLY A 108 -19.40 7.58 -5.46
N LYS A 109 -19.27 7.05 -4.24
CA LYS A 109 -18.46 7.64 -3.18
C LYS A 109 -17.04 7.11 -3.22
N TYR A 110 -16.08 7.99 -3.10
CA TYR A 110 -14.65 7.62 -3.12
C TYR A 110 -14.25 6.79 -1.89
N ASP A 111 -13.49 5.74 -2.14
CA ASP A 111 -12.83 4.89 -1.16
C ASP A 111 -11.43 4.50 -1.66
N PHE A 112 -10.40 5.12 -1.13
CA PHE A 112 -9.01 4.87 -1.48
C PHE A 112 -8.32 3.84 -0.56
N GLY A 113 -9.07 3.04 0.19
CA GLY A 113 -8.51 2.07 1.15
C GLY A 113 -7.57 1.03 0.52
N GLY A 114 -7.84 0.58 -0.71
CA GLY A 114 -7.00 -0.33 -1.48
C GLY A 114 -6.00 0.37 -2.43
N PHE A 115 -5.76 1.68 -2.25
CA PHE A 115 -4.91 2.48 -3.14
C PHE A 115 -3.90 3.35 -2.38
N GLY A 116 -4.35 3.98 -1.30
CA GLY A 116 -3.63 5.07 -0.64
C GLY A 116 -2.25 4.68 -0.13
N LYS A 117 -2.08 3.45 0.41
CA LYS A 117 -0.78 2.98 0.91
C LYS A 117 0.22 2.77 -0.23
N GLY A 118 -0.21 2.10 -1.31
CA GLY A 118 0.62 1.91 -2.50
C GLY A 118 1.00 3.23 -3.16
N TYR A 119 0.07 4.19 -3.24
CA TYR A 119 0.35 5.52 -3.75
C TYR A 119 1.37 6.28 -2.89
N PHE A 120 1.24 6.23 -1.56
CA PHE A 120 2.24 6.79 -0.66
C PHE A 120 3.61 6.13 -0.89
N LEU A 121 3.69 4.79 -0.90
CA LEU A 121 4.94 4.07 -1.07
C LEU A 121 5.62 4.39 -2.41
N LYS A 122 4.85 4.57 -3.49
CA LYS A 122 5.36 5.01 -4.79
C LYS A 122 5.99 6.42 -4.73
N LYS A 123 5.33 7.38 -4.07
CA LYS A 123 5.88 8.72 -3.85
C LYS A 123 7.07 8.70 -2.88
N CYS A 124 7.01 7.86 -1.85
CA CYS A 124 8.08 7.63 -0.88
C CYS A 124 9.35 7.10 -1.58
N GLU A 125 9.22 6.09 -2.44
CA GLU A 125 10.33 5.56 -3.23
C GLU A 125 11.01 6.64 -4.08
N ALA A 126 10.22 7.41 -4.83
CA ALA A 126 10.73 8.48 -5.67
C ALA A 126 11.51 9.53 -4.85
N GLU A 127 10.98 9.93 -3.69
CA GLU A 127 11.62 10.88 -2.79
C GLU A 127 12.89 10.31 -2.17
N MET A 128 12.88 9.05 -1.74
CA MET A 128 14.05 8.35 -1.20
C MET A 128 15.17 8.23 -2.24
N ARG A 129 14.84 7.76 -3.45
CA ARG A 129 15.85 7.61 -4.52
C ARG A 129 16.42 8.95 -4.95
N SER A 130 15.60 10.00 -5.05
CA SER A 130 16.08 11.36 -5.37
C SER A 130 16.97 11.96 -4.27
N SER A 131 16.80 11.50 -3.03
CA SER A 131 17.62 11.86 -1.87
C SER A 131 18.89 11.00 -1.74
N GLY A 132 19.15 10.06 -2.66
CA GLY A 132 20.33 9.21 -2.67
C GLY A 132 20.27 8.03 -1.69
N VAL A 133 19.08 7.58 -1.29
CA VAL A 133 18.90 6.37 -0.49
C VAL A 133 19.22 5.14 -1.32
N GLU A 134 20.16 4.32 -0.85
CA GLU A 134 20.57 3.06 -1.50
C GLU A 134 20.10 1.81 -0.73
N CYS A 135 19.74 1.97 0.55
CA CYS A 135 19.32 0.86 1.40
C CYS A 135 18.20 1.31 2.34
N ALA A 136 16.99 0.82 2.11
CA ALA A 136 15.84 1.13 2.95
C ALA A 136 14.78 0.02 2.96
N PHE A 137 14.03 0.00 4.05
CA PHE A 137 12.86 -0.83 4.26
C PHE A 137 11.73 0.05 4.79
N VAL A 138 10.56 0.00 4.16
CA VAL A 138 9.37 0.73 4.59
C VAL A 138 8.21 -0.24 4.71
N ASP A 139 7.64 -0.37 5.90
CA ASP A 139 6.46 -1.19 6.18
C ASP A 139 5.25 -0.29 6.44
N PHE A 140 4.22 -0.41 5.63
CA PHE A 140 2.98 0.29 5.80
C PHE A 140 1.86 -0.70 6.17
N GLY A 141 1.64 -0.86 7.46
CA GLY A 141 0.55 -1.64 8.03
C GLY A 141 0.70 -3.15 7.94
N ASN A 142 1.91 -3.67 7.90
CA ASN A 142 2.26 -5.09 7.75
C ASN A 142 1.72 -5.75 6.47
N SER A 143 1.17 -4.98 5.55
CA SER A 143 0.58 -5.51 4.32
C SER A 143 1.25 -4.99 3.07
N SER A 144 1.81 -3.79 3.12
CA SER A 144 2.38 -3.10 1.97
C SER A 144 3.80 -2.66 2.31
N ILE A 145 4.79 -3.24 1.64
CA ILE A 145 6.22 -3.06 1.96
C ILE A 145 6.96 -2.62 0.71
N LEU A 146 7.87 -1.67 0.89
CA LEU A 146 8.84 -1.21 -0.10
C LEU A 146 10.25 -1.52 0.41
N CYS A 147 11.07 -2.15 -0.43
CA CYS A 147 12.49 -2.35 -0.20
C CYS A 147 13.31 -1.63 -1.27
N ILE A 148 14.27 -0.80 -0.85
CA ILE A 148 15.28 -0.19 -1.71
C ILE A 148 16.62 -0.87 -1.42
N GLY A 149 17.31 -1.31 -2.48
CA GLY A 149 18.54 -2.08 -2.35
C GLY A 149 18.32 -3.40 -1.64
N HIS A 150 19.32 -3.84 -0.90
CA HIS A 150 19.31 -5.10 -0.16
C HIS A 150 19.50 -4.87 1.35
N HIS A 151 19.24 -5.89 2.13
CA HIS A 151 19.48 -5.87 3.58
C HIS A 151 20.97 -5.62 3.87
N PRO A 152 21.32 -4.76 4.86
CA PRO A 152 22.72 -4.39 5.12
C PRO A 152 23.65 -5.57 5.47
N TYR A 153 23.09 -6.69 5.87
CA TYR A 153 23.82 -7.91 6.23
C TYR A 153 23.48 -9.12 5.33
N GLY A 154 22.93 -8.90 4.12
CA GLY A 154 22.55 -9.96 3.20
C GLY A 154 22.17 -9.42 1.81
N ASP A 155 21.89 -10.33 0.88
CA ASP A 155 21.62 -10.00 -0.52
C ASP A 155 20.16 -9.54 -0.76
N ALA A 156 19.27 -9.68 0.24
CA ALA A 156 17.86 -9.30 0.14
C ALA A 156 17.25 -9.11 1.53
N TRP A 157 16.12 -8.40 1.58
CA TRP A 157 15.29 -8.23 2.77
C TRP A 157 14.38 -9.45 2.96
N PRO A 158 14.48 -10.17 4.11
CA PRO A 158 13.58 -11.27 4.39
C PRO A 158 12.23 -10.77 4.88
N ILE A 159 11.16 -11.13 4.18
CA ILE A 159 9.78 -10.73 4.49
C ILE A 159 8.95 -11.97 4.82
N GLY A 160 8.43 -12.06 6.03
CA GLY A 160 7.53 -13.12 6.46
C GLY A 160 6.06 -12.78 6.13
N ILE A 161 5.41 -13.61 5.33
CA ILE A 161 3.96 -13.52 5.11
C ILE A 161 3.25 -14.23 6.24
N VAL A 162 2.44 -13.50 7.00
CA VAL A 162 1.80 -13.97 8.23
C VAL A 162 0.33 -14.31 7.98
N ASP A 163 -0.09 -15.51 8.38
CA ASP A 163 -1.51 -15.86 8.45
C ASP A 163 -2.19 -15.04 9.56
N PRO A 164 -3.18 -14.19 9.24
CA PRO A 164 -3.82 -13.32 10.22
C PRO A 164 -4.66 -14.05 11.26
N TYR A 165 -5.01 -15.33 11.02
CA TYR A 165 -5.81 -16.16 11.93
C TYR A 165 -4.93 -16.89 12.94
N THR A 166 -3.81 -17.43 12.50
CA THR A 166 -2.90 -18.23 13.37
C THR A 166 -1.72 -17.40 13.91
N ARG A 167 -1.43 -16.24 13.30
CA ARG A 167 -0.25 -15.42 13.57
C ARG A 167 1.08 -16.09 13.25
N MET A 168 1.06 -17.18 12.50
CA MET A 168 2.25 -17.89 12.05
C MET A 168 2.68 -17.41 10.67
N THR A 169 3.98 -17.36 10.43
CA THR A 169 4.53 -17.16 9.09
C THR A 169 4.18 -18.35 8.22
N VAL A 170 3.52 -18.11 7.10
CA VAL A 170 3.13 -19.15 6.14
C VAL A 170 4.09 -19.22 4.96
N LYS A 171 4.84 -18.15 4.70
CA LYS A 171 5.86 -18.10 3.66
C LYS A 171 6.86 -16.99 3.96
N ASP A 172 8.13 -17.27 3.68
CA ASP A 172 9.18 -16.25 3.61
C ASP A 172 9.46 -15.91 2.15
N ILE A 173 9.62 -14.63 1.85
CA ILE A 173 10.04 -14.10 0.55
C ILE A 173 11.26 -13.20 0.74
N LEU A 174 12.11 -13.13 -0.27
CA LEU A 174 13.30 -12.28 -0.29
C LEU A 174 13.08 -11.16 -1.31
N LEU A 175 13.25 -9.92 -0.87
CA LEU A 175 13.08 -8.73 -1.69
C LEU A 175 14.38 -7.93 -1.78
N ALA A 176 14.71 -7.49 -3.00
CA ALA A 176 15.75 -6.50 -3.26
C ALA A 176 15.22 -5.58 -4.36
N ASP A 177 15.27 -4.25 -4.14
CA ASP A 177 14.72 -3.25 -5.06
C ASP A 177 13.30 -3.59 -5.56
N ALA A 178 12.41 -3.97 -4.65
CA ALA A 178 11.07 -4.42 -4.99
C ALA A 178 10.06 -4.09 -3.88
N SER A 179 8.80 -4.18 -4.23
CA SER A 179 7.67 -3.98 -3.33
C SER A 179 6.83 -5.24 -3.20
N VAL A 180 6.14 -5.37 -2.10
CA VAL A 180 5.15 -6.43 -1.87
C VAL A 180 3.89 -5.87 -1.24
N SER A 181 2.75 -6.36 -1.68
CA SER A 181 1.48 -6.17 -0.96
C SER A 181 0.77 -7.50 -0.77
N THR A 182 0.16 -7.65 0.41
CA THR A 182 -0.65 -8.82 0.76
C THR A 182 -2.05 -8.39 1.13
N SER A 183 -3.03 -8.85 0.37
CA SER A 183 -4.45 -8.67 0.63
C SER A 183 -5.07 -9.95 1.16
N GLY A 184 -6.07 -9.82 2.03
CA GLY A 184 -6.80 -10.96 2.58
C GLY A 184 -7.83 -10.56 3.61
N ASN A 185 -8.72 -11.48 3.94
CA ASN A 185 -9.62 -11.33 5.06
C ASN A 185 -8.91 -11.64 6.38
N THR A 186 -9.24 -10.90 7.43
CA THR A 186 -8.73 -11.13 8.78
C THR A 186 -9.90 -11.45 9.72
N PRO A 187 -9.65 -11.96 10.94
CA PRO A 187 -10.72 -12.21 11.91
C PRO A 187 -11.57 -10.98 12.25
N THR A 188 -10.97 -9.81 12.24
CA THR A 188 -11.59 -8.53 12.63
C THR A 188 -11.98 -7.65 11.44
N TYR A 189 -11.48 -7.95 10.25
CA TYR A 189 -11.72 -7.15 9.05
C TYR A 189 -11.90 -8.08 7.84
N ASN A 190 -13.13 -8.43 7.53
CA ASN A 190 -13.49 -9.34 6.44
C ASN A 190 -14.66 -8.79 5.62
N GLY A 191 -14.76 -9.23 4.36
CA GLY A 191 -15.80 -8.78 3.44
C GLY A 191 -15.67 -7.31 3.00
N HIS A 192 -14.51 -6.72 3.18
CA HIS A 192 -14.23 -5.34 2.77
C HIS A 192 -13.77 -5.23 1.31
N ILE A 193 -13.24 -6.31 0.74
CA ILE A 193 -12.85 -6.36 -0.68
C ILE A 193 -14.08 -6.79 -1.47
N ARG A 194 -14.55 -5.89 -2.33
CA ARG A 194 -15.76 -6.04 -3.12
C ARG A 194 -15.45 -6.02 -4.60
N ASN A 195 -16.10 -6.90 -5.35
CA ASN A 195 -16.05 -6.85 -6.81
C ASN A 195 -16.94 -5.69 -7.30
N PRO A 196 -16.36 -4.66 -7.95
CA PRO A 196 -17.13 -3.50 -8.40
C PRO A 196 -18.20 -3.85 -9.43
N LEU A 197 -17.96 -4.89 -10.26
CA LEU A 197 -18.84 -5.28 -11.37
C LEU A 197 -20.03 -6.09 -10.91
N THR A 198 -19.87 -6.96 -9.88
CA THR A 198 -20.95 -7.86 -9.41
C THR A 198 -21.53 -7.45 -8.07
N GLY A 199 -20.82 -6.61 -7.31
CA GLY A 199 -21.14 -6.25 -5.94
C GLY A 199 -20.86 -7.35 -4.91
N GLU A 200 -20.35 -8.50 -5.32
CA GLU A 200 -19.99 -9.60 -4.42
C GLU A 200 -18.76 -9.25 -3.59
N VAL A 201 -18.74 -9.66 -2.33
CA VAL A 201 -17.59 -9.47 -1.45
C VAL A 201 -16.71 -10.72 -1.44
N SER A 202 -15.40 -10.50 -1.40
CA SER A 202 -14.44 -11.59 -1.21
C SER A 202 -14.69 -12.28 0.13
N ARG A 203 -14.84 -13.60 0.08
CA ARG A 203 -15.07 -14.44 1.26
C ARG A 203 -14.02 -15.54 1.32
N GLY A 204 -13.82 -16.07 2.51
CA GLY A 204 -12.88 -17.17 2.72
C GLY A 204 -11.56 -16.73 3.33
N ARG A 205 -10.75 -17.75 3.67
CA ARG A 205 -9.46 -17.59 4.38
C ARG A 205 -8.33 -17.84 3.40
N HIS A 206 -8.05 -16.86 2.55
CA HIS A 206 -6.89 -16.89 1.67
C HIS A 206 -6.21 -15.52 1.66
N LEU A 207 -4.94 -15.53 1.33
CA LEU A 207 -4.11 -14.36 1.13
C LEU A 207 -3.67 -14.32 -0.32
N VAL A 208 -3.63 -13.13 -0.88
CA VAL A 208 -3.01 -12.86 -2.17
C VAL A 208 -1.84 -11.93 -1.93
N THR A 209 -0.64 -12.42 -2.19
CA THR A 209 0.59 -11.65 -2.11
C THR A 209 1.11 -11.39 -3.52
N VAL A 210 1.42 -10.13 -3.80
CA VAL A 210 1.98 -9.70 -5.09
C VAL A 210 3.31 -9.01 -4.84
N VAL A 211 4.32 -9.36 -5.64
CA VAL A 211 5.65 -8.75 -5.64
C VAL A 211 5.91 -8.16 -7.03
N ALA A 212 6.29 -6.90 -7.09
CA ALA A 212 6.75 -6.20 -8.30
C ALA A 212 7.60 -5.00 -7.91
N ASP A 213 8.16 -4.30 -8.90
CA ASP A 213 8.97 -3.11 -8.64
C ASP A 213 8.09 -1.93 -8.20
N ASP A 214 6.93 -1.72 -8.83
CA ASP A 214 6.04 -0.58 -8.51
C ASP A 214 5.17 -0.88 -7.28
N PRO A 215 5.28 -0.09 -6.18
CA PRO A 215 4.47 -0.27 -4.96
C PRO A 215 2.97 -0.15 -5.19
N LEU A 216 2.54 0.63 -6.18
CA LEU A 216 1.13 0.81 -6.46
C LEU A 216 0.57 -0.36 -7.27
N ASP A 217 1.35 -0.94 -8.18
CA ASP A 217 0.96 -2.15 -8.90
C ASP A 217 0.69 -3.30 -7.93
N VAL A 218 1.57 -3.53 -6.95
CA VAL A 218 1.37 -4.62 -5.97
C VAL A 218 0.16 -4.38 -5.07
N GLU A 219 -0.10 -3.14 -4.66
CA GLU A 219 -1.27 -2.78 -3.83
C GLU A 219 -2.58 -3.03 -4.56
N VAL A 220 -2.69 -2.57 -5.80
CA VAL A 220 -3.88 -2.75 -6.63
C VAL A 220 -4.08 -4.22 -6.98
N LEU A 221 -3.04 -4.89 -7.47
CA LEU A 221 -3.14 -6.28 -7.92
C LEU A 221 -3.47 -7.23 -6.78
N SER A 222 -2.90 -7.07 -5.58
CA SER A 222 -3.23 -7.93 -4.45
C SER A 222 -4.72 -7.85 -4.11
N THR A 223 -5.32 -6.65 -4.21
CA THR A 223 -6.75 -6.43 -3.97
C THR A 223 -7.60 -7.02 -5.10
N VAL A 224 -7.27 -6.74 -6.36
CA VAL A 224 -8.00 -7.22 -7.53
C VAL A 224 -8.03 -8.76 -7.60
N LEU A 225 -6.90 -9.39 -7.34
CA LEU A 225 -6.77 -10.85 -7.41
C LEU A 225 -7.54 -11.60 -6.30
N MET A 226 -7.95 -10.91 -5.23
CA MET A 226 -8.88 -11.47 -4.24
C MET A 226 -10.27 -11.74 -4.82
N ILE A 227 -10.66 -11.04 -5.89
CA ILE A 227 -12.01 -11.07 -6.49
C ILE A 227 -12.03 -11.43 -7.97
N ALA A 228 -10.86 -11.44 -8.63
CA ALA A 228 -10.77 -11.72 -10.06
C ALA A 228 -11.19 -13.16 -10.38
N PRO A 229 -12.12 -13.36 -11.33
CA PRO A 229 -12.40 -14.69 -11.90
C PRO A 229 -11.15 -15.29 -12.56
N GLU A 230 -11.09 -16.62 -12.60
CA GLU A 230 -9.91 -17.35 -13.10
C GLU A 230 -9.55 -17.01 -14.55
N ASP A 231 -10.56 -16.84 -15.39
CA ASP A 231 -10.41 -16.46 -16.80
C ASP A 231 -9.82 -15.05 -17.01
N ILE A 232 -10.08 -14.14 -16.08
CA ILE A 232 -9.54 -12.76 -16.13
C ILE A 232 -8.12 -12.70 -15.58
N ARG A 233 -7.73 -13.57 -14.64
CA ARG A 233 -6.40 -13.56 -14.03
C ARG A 233 -5.28 -13.64 -15.07
N GLN A 234 -5.44 -14.44 -16.11
CA GLN A 234 -4.44 -14.58 -17.17
C GLN A 234 -4.25 -13.26 -17.94
N SER A 235 -5.33 -12.54 -18.21
CA SER A 235 -5.28 -11.23 -18.86
C SER A 235 -4.59 -10.20 -17.96
N LEU A 236 -4.94 -10.18 -16.66
CA LEU A 236 -4.27 -9.32 -15.68
C LEU A 236 -2.75 -9.56 -15.63
N MET A 237 -2.32 -10.83 -15.66
CA MET A 237 -0.89 -11.15 -15.67
C MET A 237 -0.17 -10.61 -16.91
N SER A 238 -0.87 -10.52 -18.05
CA SER A 238 -0.31 -9.93 -19.26
C SER A 238 -0.16 -8.42 -19.21
N GLU A 239 -1.02 -7.74 -18.43
CA GLU A 239 -0.94 -6.30 -18.19
C GLU A 239 0.12 -5.90 -17.16
N PHE A 240 0.56 -6.86 -16.33
CA PHE A 240 1.54 -6.67 -15.26
C PHE A 240 2.61 -7.77 -15.31
N PRO A 241 3.41 -7.82 -16.38
CA PRO A 241 4.31 -8.96 -16.67
C PRO A 241 5.42 -9.14 -15.64
N GLU A 242 5.80 -8.09 -14.90
CA GLU A 242 6.82 -8.13 -13.85
C GLU A 242 6.28 -8.61 -12.50
N ALA A 243 4.93 -8.72 -12.35
CA ALA A 243 4.32 -9.11 -11.10
C ALA A 243 4.45 -10.62 -10.84
N ARG A 244 4.93 -10.97 -9.65
CA ARG A 244 4.92 -12.35 -9.13
C ARG A 244 3.80 -12.48 -8.11
N ILE A 245 2.96 -13.50 -8.27
CA ILE A 245 1.75 -13.69 -7.47
C ILE A 245 1.84 -15.00 -6.70
N GLU A 246 1.46 -14.92 -5.42
CA GLU A 246 1.32 -16.05 -4.51
C GLU A 246 -0.08 -16.03 -3.90
N ILE A 247 -0.84 -17.09 -4.13
CA ILE A 247 -2.16 -17.28 -3.50
C ILE A 247 -2.04 -18.38 -2.46
N MET A 248 -2.27 -18.05 -1.20
CA MET A 248 -2.11 -18.95 -0.07
C MET A 248 -3.44 -19.15 0.63
N LYS A 249 -3.79 -20.39 0.97
CA LYS A 249 -4.93 -20.68 1.87
C LYS A 249 -4.45 -20.60 3.30
N CYS A 250 -5.15 -19.83 4.13
CA CYS A 250 -4.88 -19.80 5.56
C CYS A 250 -5.27 -21.15 6.18
N ILE A 251 -4.49 -21.60 7.15
CA ILE A 251 -4.66 -22.91 7.78
C ILE A 251 -5.93 -22.90 8.62
N ASN A 252 -6.83 -23.87 8.40
CA ASN A 252 -7.94 -24.14 9.31
C ASN A 252 -7.38 -24.83 10.55
N GLN A 253 -7.56 -24.28 11.74
CA GLN A 253 -7.41 -25.02 12.98
C GLN A 253 -8.63 -25.90 13.21
#